data_520baa428767730d83474c7fe5a94fa7
#
_entry.id   520baa428767730d83474c7fe5a94fa7
#
_cell.length_a   1.000
_cell.length_b   1.000
_cell.length_c   1.000
_cell.angle_alpha   90.00
_cell.angle_beta   90.00
_cell.angle_gamma   90.00
#
_symmetry.space_group_name_H-M   'P 1'
#
loop_
_entity.id
_entity.type
_entity.pdbx_description
1 polymer ?
#
loop_
_entity_poly.entity_id
_entity_poly.type
_entity_poly.pdbx_seq_one_letter_code
_entity_poly.pdbx_strand_id
1 'polypeptide(L)'
;MAEVLGSPTDSRVERRTTAQARRRRDELWVAMSALTAAMLALPFAQNSWNGPEVASVLAVSATAMLAGQRWAIALVVIAELFLVPTVVPRAFVGGHLGIGLVHLLSVAMLVPGLLAMRRAAAALVRLSGWERTQRKVRRLHFALIFALALVAFLPFL
;
A
#
# COMPACT_ATOMS: atom_id res chain seq x y z
N MET A 1 -47.32 7.31 -26.29
CA MET A 1 -45.88 7.38 -25.99
C MET A 1 -45.72 7.00 -24.53
N ALA A 2 -45.32 5.77 -24.24
CA ALA A 2 -45.11 5.30 -22.88
C ALA A 2 -43.62 5.52 -22.60
N GLU A 3 -43.33 6.44 -21.70
CA GLU A 3 -42.01 6.73 -21.15
C GLU A 3 -41.58 5.54 -20.29
N VAL A 4 -40.63 4.77 -20.78
CA VAL A 4 -40.03 3.66 -20.04
C VAL A 4 -39.18 4.28 -18.92
N LEU A 5 -39.81 4.57 -17.78
CA LEU A 5 -39.15 4.91 -16.54
C LEU A 5 -38.25 3.72 -16.12
N GLY A 6 -36.96 3.85 -16.37
CA GLY A 6 -35.97 2.87 -15.95
C GLY A 6 -36.12 2.50 -14.48
N SER A 7 -36.28 1.23 -14.20
CA SER A 7 -36.53 0.70 -12.87
C SER A 7 -35.43 1.15 -11.90
N PRO A 8 -35.76 1.62 -10.66
CA PRO A 8 -34.77 2.04 -9.65
C PRO A 8 -33.79 0.93 -9.21
N THR A 9 -34.09 -0.31 -9.55
CA THR A 9 -33.19 -1.47 -9.37
C THR A 9 -31.99 -1.43 -10.31
N ASP A 10 -32.16 -0.96 -11.57
CA ASP A 10 -31.11 -0.92 -12.59
C ASP A 10 -30.00 0.08 -12.20
N SER A 11 -30.36 1.24 -11.70
CA SER A 11 -29.41 2.26 -11.26
C SER A 11 -28.57 1.83 -10.02
N ARG A 12 -29.09 0.96 -9.17
CA ARG A 12 -28.37 0.41 -8.02
C ARG A 12 -27.37 -0.67 -8.41
N VAL A 13 -27.71 -1.50 -9.38
CA VAL A 13 -26.81 -2.54 -9.92
C VAL A 13 -25.65 -1.87 -10.63
N GLU A 14 -25.90 -0.89 -11.48
CA GLU A 14 -24.88 -0.16 -12.22
C GLU A 14 -23.91 0.59 -11.30
N ARG A 15 -24.39 1.24 -10.23
CA ARG A 15 -23.55 1.89 -9.22
C ARG A 15 -22.67 0.89 -8.46
N ARG A 16 -23.15 -0.33 -8.21
CA ARG A 16 -22.36 -1.37 -7.53
C ARG A 16 -21.26 -1.91 -8.43
N THR A 17 -21.53 -2.15 -9.70
CA THR A 17 -20.54 -2.65 -10.68
C THR A 17 -19.43 -1.62 -10.91
N THR A 18 -19.77 -0.35 -11.07
CA THR A 18 -18.79 0.74 -11.25
C THR A 18 -17.93 0.95 -10.00
N ALA A 19 -18.50 0.89 -8.81
CA ALA A 19 -17.76 0.99 -7.56
C ALA A 19 -16.81 -0.20 -7.35
N GLN A 20 -17.23 -1.40 -7.74
CA GLN A 20 -16.40 -2.60 -7.66
C GLN A 20 -15.25 -2.56 -8.68
N ALA A 21 -15.49 -2.12 -9.90
CA ALA A 21 -14.47 -1.94 -10.93
C ALA A 21 -13.42 -0.90 -10.50
N ARG A 22 -13.86 0.25 -9.96
CA ARG A 22 -12.96 1.27 -9.42
C ARG A 22 -12.08 0.73 -8.30
N ARG A 23 -12.67 -0.01 -7.36
CA ARG A 23 -11.93 -0.63 -6.26
C ARG A 23 -10.89 -1.62 -6.75
N ARG A 24 -11.22 -2.47 -7.72
CA ARG A 24 -10.28 -3.43 -8.32
C ARG A 24 -9.12 -2.72 -9.01
N ARG A 25 -9.38 -1.64 -9.72
CA ARG A 25 -8.34 -0.81 -10.34
C ARG A 25 -7.38 -0.22 -9.30
N ASP A 26 -7.91 0.32 -8.20
CA ASP A 26 -7.08 0.86 -7.11
C ASP A 26 -6.23 -0.22 -6.43
N GLU A 27 -6.78 -1.43 -6.26
CA GLU A 27 -6.04 -2.57 -5.69
C GLU A 27 -4.92 -3.03 -6.63
N LEU A 28 -5.15 -3.03 -7.95
CA LEU A 28 -4.13 -3.29 -8.96
C LEU A 28 -3.01 -2.24 -8.94
N TRP A 29 -3.36 -0.96 -8.85
CA TRP A 29 -2.37 0.11 -8.75
C TRP A 29 -1.46 -0.04 -7.53
N VAL A 30 -2.03 -0.32 -6.36
CA VAL A 30 -1.27 -0.57 -5.14
C VAL A 30 -0.36 -1.79 -5.29
N ALA A 31 -0.86 -2.89 -5.87
CA ALA A 31 -0.06 -4.09 -6.06
C ALA A 31 1.08 -3.87 -7.06
N MET A 32 0.82 -3.21 -8.18
CA MET A 32 1.85 -2.93 -9.20
C MET A 32 2.91 -1.96 -8.68
N SER A 33 2.50 -0.89 -7.97
CA SER A 33 3.46 0.04 -7.36
C SER A 33 4.32 -0.65 -6.29
N ALA A 34 3.73 -1.49 -5.45
CA ALA A 34 4.45 -2.26 -4.43
C ALA A 34 5.45 -3.24 -5.06
N LEU A 35 5.06 -3.93 -6.14
CA LEU A 35 5.97 -4.82 -6.86
C LEU A 35 7.14 -4.06 -7.48
N THR A 36 6.87 -2.91 -8.10
CA THR A 36 7.92 -2.04 -8.66
C THR A 36 8.84 -1.50 -7.57
N ALA A 37 8.27 -1.08 -6.41
CA ALA A 37 9.06 -0.65 -5.26
C ALA A 37 9.98 -1.76 -4.74
N ALA A 38 9.48 -3.00 -4.65
CA ALA A 38 10.27 -4.14 -4.25
C ALA A 38 11.42 -4.41 -5.21
N MET A 39 11.16 -4.38 -6.51
CA MET A 39 12.20 -4.58 -7.55
C MET A 39 13.25 -3.48 -7.52
N LEU A 40 12.88 -2.22 -7.31
CA LEU A 40 13.80 -1.09 -7.21
C LEU A 40 14.58 -1.11 -5.90
N ALA A 41 14.00 -1.62 -4.81
CA ALA A 41 14.64 -1.70 -3.52
C ALA A 41 15.67 -2.84 -3.42
N LEU A 42 15.44 -3.97 -4.10
CA LEU A 42 16.29 -5.17 -4.02
C LEU A 42 17.79 -4.90 -4.25
N PRO A 43 18.23 -4.20 -5.30
CA PRO A 43 19.65 -3.95 -5.54
C PRO A 43 20.30 -3.04 -4.49
N PHE A 44 19.52 -2.15 -3.86
CA PHE A 44 20.00 -1.17 -2.88
C PHE A 44 19.83 -1.61 -1.43
N ALA A 45 18.99 -2.60 -1.21
CA ALA A 45 18.69 -3.15 0.09
C ALA A 45 19.82 -4.07 0.62
N GLN A 46 20.71 -4.56 -0.26
CA GLN A 46 21.78 -5.51 0.10
C GLN A 46 22.72 -5.00 1.21
N ASN A 47 22.83 -3.68 1.36
CA ASN A 47 23.66 -3.07 2.40
C ASN A 47 22.87 -2.63 3.66
N SER A 48 21.60 -2.99 3.77
CA SER A 48 20.77 -2.69 4.94
C SER A 48 20.40 -3.99 5.66
N TRP A 49 20.32 -3.90 6.99
CA TRP A 49 20.18 -5.08 7.86
C TRP A 49 18.98 -5.98 7.56
N ASN A 50 17.89 -5.46 7.00
CA ASN A 50 16.66 -6.24 6.68
C ASN A 50 16.06 -5.90 5.31
N GLY A 51 16.80 -5.22 4.45
CA GLY A 51 16.27 -4.72 3.20
C GLY A 51 15.82 -5.80 2.22
N PRO A 52 16.65 -6.84 1.94
CA PRO A 52 16.30 -7.89 0.99
C PRO A 52 15.09 -8.71 1.43
N GLU A 53 15.01 -9.03 2.73
CA GLU A 53 13.90 -9.79 3.31
C GLU A 53 12.60 -9.02 3.19
N VAL A 54 12.61 -7.74 3.56
CA VAL A 54 11.43 -6.87 3.47
C VAL A 54 10.99 -6.66 2.03
N ALA A 55 11.94 -6.46 1.10
CA ALA A 55 11.64 -6.35 -0.33
C ALA A 55 11.04 -7.64 -0.87
N SER A 56 11.52 -8.80 -0.44
CA SER A 56 10.98 -10.12 -0.81
C SER A 56 9.56 -10.32 -0.27
N VAL A 57 9.32 -9.96 1.00
CA VAL A 57 7.98 -9.99 1.60
C VAL A 57 7.02 -9.05 0.85
N LEU A 58 7.50 -7.86 0.47
CA LEU A 58 6.71 -6.91 -0.31
C LEU A 58 6.35 -7.48 -1.68
N ALA A 59 7.29 -8.10 -2.39
CA ALA A 59 7.05 -8.72 -3.70
C ALA A 59 6.03 -9.87 -3.60
N VAL A 60 6.19 -10.78 -2.62
CA VAL A 60 5.25 -11.89 -2.38
C VAL A 60 3.87 -11.36 -2.00
N SER A 61 3.80 -10.35 -1.16
CA SER A 61 2.52 -9.75 -0.74
C SER A 61 1.82 -9.03 -1.89
N ALA A 62 2.57 -8.34 -2.76
CA ALA A 62 2.04 -7.70 -3.94
C ALA A 62 1.51 -8.73 -4.95
N THR A 63 2.21 -9.83 -5.18
CA THR A 63 1.72 -10.92 -6.04
C THR A 63 0.48 -11.61 -5.47
N ALA A 64 0.42 -11.83 -4.15
CA ALA A 64 -0.78 -12.35 -3.48
C ALA A 64 -1.98 -11.39 -3.65
N MET A 65 -1.72 -10.09 -3.62
CA MET A 65 -2.76 -9.07 -3.86
C MET A 65 -3.25 -9.09 -5.32
N LEU A 66 -2.36 -9.29 -6.30
CA LEU A 66 -2.72 -9.50 -7.72
C LEU A 66 -3.56 -10.76 -7.90
N ALA A 67 -3.27 -11.83 -7.14
CA ALA A 67 -4.07 -13.05 -7.08
C ALA A 67 -5.44 -12.88 -6.38
N GLY A 68 -5.78 -11.66 -5.94
CA GLY A 68 -7.08 -11.35 -5.33
C GLY A 68 -7.15 -11.55 -3.82
N GLN A 69 -6.05 -11.80 -3.15
CA GLN A 69 -5.99 -11.98 -1.70
C GLN A 69 -6.09 -10.62 -0.98
N ARG A 70 -7.28 -10.31 -0.48
CA ARG A 70 -7.56 -8.99 0.15
C ARG A 70 -6.80 -8.72 1.44
N TRP A 71 -6.36 -9.74 2.15
CA TRP A 71 -5.56 -9.60 3.36
C TRP A 71 -4.12 -9.15 3.06
N ALA A 72 -3.63 -9.45 1.85
CA ALA A 72 -2.28 -9.11 1.43
C ALA A 72 -2.00 -7.59 1.45
N ILE A 73 -3.03 -6.73 1.32
CA ILE A 73 -2.88 -5.28 1.45
C ILE A 73 -2.32 -4.86 2.83
N ALA A 74 -2.59 -5.65 3.88
CA ALA A 74 -2.03 -5.37 5.20
C ALA A 74 -0.52 -5.63 5.24
N LEU A 75 -0.08 -6.73 4.62
CA LEU A 75 1.34 -7.06 4.52
C LEU A 75 2.10 -6.09 3.61
N VAL A 76 1.50 -5.68 2.48
CA VAL A 76 2.07 -4.66 1.60
C VAL A 76 2.36 -3.39 2.40
N VAL A 77 1.37 -2.84 3.10
CA VAL A 77 1.55 -1.61 3.89
C VAL A 77 2.57 -1.77 5.00
N ILE A 78 2.58 -2.90 5.71
CA ILE A 78 3.56 -3.17 6.77
C ILE A 78 4.97 -3.26 6.18
N ALA A 79 5.16 -3.99 5.08
CA ALA A 79 6.46 -4.12 4.43
C ALA A 79 6.96 -2.75 3.91
N GLU A 80 6.07 -1.93 3.33
CA GLU A 80 6.42 -0.57 2.90
C GLU A 80 6.84 0.31 4.08
N LEU A 81 6.17 0.23 5.23
CA LEU A 81 6.58 0.94 6.44
C LEU A 81 8.01 0.57 6.87
N PHE A 82 8.38 -0.70 6.75
CA PHE A 82 9.76 -1.14 7.04
C PHE A 82 10.78 -0.71 5.99
N LEU A 83 10.38 -0.49 4.73
CA LEU A 83 11.25 0.03 3.68
C LEU A 83 11.49 1.54 3.76
N VAL A 84 10.58 2.30 4.33
CA VAL A 84 10.69 3.77 4.44
C VAL A 84 12.03 4.21 5.03
N PRO A 85 12.51 3.71 6.20
CA PRO A 85 13.76 4.18 6.79
C PRO A 85 15.00 3.79 5.99
N THR A 86 14.90 2.80 5.11
CA THR A 86 16.03 2.37 4.26
C THR A 86 16.09 3.12 2.94
N VAL A 87 14.93 3.47 2.37
CA VAL A 87 14.83 4.05 1.02
C VAL A 87 14.80 5.58 1.07
N VAL A 88 14.08 6.18 2.02
CA VAL A 88 13.88 7.63 2.10
C VAL A 88 15.21 8.40 2.34
N PRO A 89 16.06 8.05 3.31
CA PRO A 89 17.31 8.79 3.53
C PRO A 89 18.23 8.73 2.30
N ARG A 90 18.27 7.59 1.62
CA ARG A 90 19.12 7.40 0.44
C ARG A 90 18.67 8.25 -0.75
N ALA A 91 17.39 8.58 -0.85
CA ALA A 91 16.87 9.46 -1.89
C ALA A 91 17.39 10.91 -1.76
N PHE A 92 17.77 11.32 -0.55
CA PHE A 92 18.23 12.70 -0.26
C PHE A 92 19.75 12.81 -0.08
N VAL A 93 20.44 11.73 0.26
CA VAL A 93 21.89 11.74 0.59
C VAL A 93 22.76 11.31 -0.60
N GLY A 94 22.20 10.74 -1.68
CA GLY A 94 22.94 10.23 -2.82
C GLY A 94 23.45 11.35 -3.73
N GLY A 95 24.78 11.63 -3.73
CA GLY A 95 25.39 12.69 -4.53
C GLY A 95 25.47 12.43 -6.06
N HIS A 96 25.02 11.28 -6.56
CA HIS A 96 25.01 10.96 -8.00
C HIS A 96 23.57 11.03 -8.54
N LEU A 97 23.34 11.91 -9.51
CA LEU A 97 22.01 12.18 -10.09
C LEU A 97 21.25 10.92 -10.55
N GLY A 98 21.94 9.94 -11.17
CA GLY A 98 21.30 8.71 -11.62
C GLY A 98 20.80 7.81 -10.49
N ILE A 99 21.57 7.68 -9.42
CA ILE A 99 21.22 6.88 -8.24
C ILE A 99 20.10 7.59 -7.46
N GLY A 100 20.16 8.92 -7.36
CA GLY A 100 19.12 9.73 -6.71
C GLY A 100 17.74 9.59 -7.38
N LEU A 101 17.69 9.54 -8.72
CA LEU A 101 16.45 9.33 -9.47
C LEU A 101 15.81 7.96 -9.17
N VAL A 102 16.60 6.90 -9.10
CA VAL A 102 16.09 5.55 -8.79
C VAL A 102 15.53 5.50 -7.36
N HIS A 103 16.20 6.14 -6.40
CA HIS A 103 15.69 6.21 -5.03
C HIS A 103 14.42 7.07 -4.92
N LEU A 104 14.36 8.21 -5.62
CA LEU A 104 13.16 9.03 -5.71
C LEU A 104 11.99 8.26 -6.32
N LEU A 105 12.23 7.51 -7.39
CA LEU A 105 11.23 6.64 -8.00
C LEU A 105 10.77 5.55 -7.03
N SER A 106 11.69 4.94 -6.30
CA SER A 106 11.38 3.95 -5.26
C SER A 106 10.48 4.55 -4.17
N VAL A 107 10.79 5.75 -3.67
CA VAL A 107 9.94 6.47 -2.71
C VAL A 107 8.56 6.76 -3.31
N ALA A 108 8.49 7.23 -4.55
CA ALA A 108 7.23 7.50 -5.24
C ALA A 108 6.36 6.24 -5.39
N MET A 109 6.97 5.08 -5.61
CA MET A 109 6.25 3.81 -5.73
C MET A 109 5.73 3.26 -4.39
N LEU A 110 6.27 3.71 -3.24
CA LEU A 110 5.71 3.37 -1.91
C LEU A 110 4.43 4.17 -1.61
N VAL A 111 4.24 5.34 -2.21
CA VAL A 111 3.11 6.25 -1.91
C VAL A 111 1.75 5.59 -2.06
N PRO A 112 1.41 4.86 -3.15
CA PRO A 112 0.08 4.26 -3.30
C PRO A 112 -0.28 3.27 -2.18
N GLY A 113 0.68 2.47 -1.73
CA GLY A 113 0.48 1.54 -0.61
C GLY A 113 0.32 2.29 0.71
N LEU A 114 1.14 3.29 0.98
CA LEU A 114 1.01 4.13 2.17
C LEU A 114 -0.35 4.84 2.22
N LEU A 115 -0.86 5.33 1.09
CA LEU A 115 -2.22 5.88 1.00
C LEU A 115 -3.31 4.83 1.26
N ALA A 116 -3.01 3.55 1.06
CA ALA A 116 -3.93 2.45 1.34
C ALA A 116 -3.98 2.02 2.82
N MET A 117 -3.29 2.69 3.76
CA MET A 117 -3.23 2.35 5.19
C MET A 117 -4.60 2.13 5.83
N ARG A 118 -5.62 2.90 5.44
CA ARG A 118 -6.99 2.70 5.94
C ARG A 118 -7.58 1.34 5.53
N ARG A 119 -7.24 0.88 4.32
CA ARG A 119 -7.66 -0.45 3.82
C ARG A 119 -6.88 -1.54 4.52
N ALA A 120 -5.59 -1.33 4.77
CA ALA A 120 -4.74 -2.23 5.56
C ALA A 120 -5.26 -2.36 7.00
N ALA A 121 -5.58 -1.25 7.66
CA ALA A 121 -6.19 -1.26 8.99
C ALA A 121 -7.50 -2.06 9.03
N ALA A 122 -8.34 -1.92 8.00
CA ALA A 122 -9.58 -2.70 7.89
C ALA A 122 -9.32 -4.19 7.65
N ALA A 123 -8.25 -4.55 6.93
CA ALA A 123 -7.84 -5.93 6.72
C ALA A 123 -7.29 -6.54 8.01
N LEU A 124 -6.42 -5.84 8.74
CA LEU A 124 -5.87 -6.27 10.03
C LEU A 124 -6.95 -6.52 11.08
N VAL A 125 -7.95 -5.63 11.18
CA VAL A 125 -9.08 -5.82 12.09
C VAL A 125 -9.88 -7.09 11.74
N ARG A 126 -9.98 -7.45 10.46
CA ARG A 126 -10.63 -8.70 10.06
C ARG A 126 -9.79 -9.93 10.41
N LEU A 127 -8.47 -9.87 10.18
CA LEU A 127 -7.55 -10.96 10.46
C LEU A 127 -7.45 -11.27 11.96
N SER A 128 -7.54 -10.23 12.80
CA SER A 128 -7.52 -10.39 14.27
C SER A 128 -8.80 -10.96 14.86
N GLY A 129 -9.81 -11.27 14.04
CA GLY A 129 -11.11 -11.76 14.53
C GLY A 129 -11.93 -10.71 15.32
N TRP A 130 -11.45 -9.47 15.39
CA TRP A 130 -12.16 -8.41 16.08
C TRP A 130 -13.41 -7.99 15.32
N GLU A 131 -14.51 -7.73 16.04
CA GLU A 131 -15.67 -7.12 15.42
C GLU A 131 -15.29 -5.84 14.67
N ARG A 132 -15.74 -5.74 13.41
CA ARG A 132 -15.42 -4.63 12.52
C ARG A 132 -16.18 -3.37 12.95
N THR A 133 -15.74 -2.75 14.03
CA THR A 133 -16.25 -1.46 14.47
C THR A 133 -15.47 -0.34 13.76
N GLN A 134 -16.17 0.66 13.22
CA GLN A 134 -15.54 1.84 12.57
C GLN A 134 -14.49 2.52 13.47
N ARG A 135 -14.74 2.52 14.79
CA ARG A 135 -13.84 3.09 15.80
C ARG A 135 -12.51 2.34 15.89
N LYS A 136 -12.51 0.99 15.81
CA LYS A 136 -11.29 0.16 15.84
C LYS A 136 -10.45 0.37 14.58
N VAL A 137 -11.08 0.38 13.40
CA VAL A 137 -10.41 0.66 12.12
C VAL A 137 -9.77 2.05 12.12
N ARG A 138 -10.47 3.06 12.65
CA ARG A 138 -9.95 4.42 12.75
C ARG A 138 -8.75 4.51 13.70
N ARG A 139 -8.81 3.87 14.87
CA ARG A 139 -7.69 3.83 15.82
C ARG A 139 -6.46 3.17 15.21
N LEU A 140 -6.62 2.03 14.55
CA LEU A 140 -5.52 1.33 13.90
C LEU A 140 -4.94 2.12 12.72
N HIS A 141 -5.79 2.82 11.97
CA HIS A 141 -5.33 3.72 10.90
C HIS A 141 -4.45 4.85 11.45
N PHE A 142 -4.85 5.50 12.54
CA PHE A 142 -4.03 6.51 13.20
C PHE A 142 -2.73 5.93 13.78
N ALA A 143 -2.76 4.72 14.33
CA ALA A 143 -1.56 4.04 14.79
C ALA A 143 -0.57 3.76 13.64
N LEU A 144 -1.05 3.37 12.47
CA LEU A 144 -0.21 3.18 11.27
C LEU A 144 0.37 4.52 10.78
N ILE A 145 -0.41 5.60 10.77
CA ILE A 145 0.10 6.95 10.41
C ILE A 145 1.17 7.40 11.42
N PHE A 146 0.94 7.18 12.70
CA PHE A 146 1.91 7.51 13.74
C PHE A 146 3.19 6.69 13.60
N ALA A 147 3.07 5.38 13.32
CA ALA A 147 4.19 4.51 13.02
C ALA A 147 4.98 5.00 11.79
N LEU A 148 4.30 5.40 10.73
CA LEU A 148 4.94 5.98 9.54
C LEU A 148 5.73 7.25 9.90
N ALA A 149 5.13 8.17 10.65
CA ALA A 149 5.80 9.38 11.08
C ALA A 149 7.05 9.06 11.92
N LEU A 150 6.93 8.17 12.91
CA LEU A 150 8.04 7.74 13.74
C LEU A 150 9.19 7.16 12.91
N VAL A 151 8.86 6.22 12.01
CA VAL A 151 9.84 5.53 11.16
C VAL A 151 10.47 6.49 10.15
N ALA A 152 9.74 7.45 9.62
CA ALA A 152 10.27 8.46 8.70
C ALA A 152 11.25 9.42 9.39
N PHE A 153 11.05 9.72 10.67
CA PHE A 153 11.93 10.60 11.45
C PHE A 153 13.11 9.87 12.10
N LEU A 154 13.06 8.56 12.22
CA LEU A 154 14.10 7.74 12.87
C LEU A 154 15.52 7.95 12.31
N PRO A 155 15.73 8.14 10.99
CA PRO A 155 17.06 8.40 10.43
C PRO A 155 17.62 9.80 10.75
N PHE A 156 16.80 10.71 11.29
CA PHE A 156 17.19 12.09 11.62
C PHE A 156 17.43 12.29 13.13
N LEU A 157 17.16 11.28 13.93
CA LEU A 157 17.45 11.20 15.36
C LEU A 157 18.81 10.55 15.62
#